data_993a0d55fd82758fe759f109d02dc200
#
_entry.id   993a0d55fd82758fe759f109d02dc200
#
_cell.length_a   1.000
_cell.length_b   1.000
_cell.length_c   1.000
_cell.angle_alpha   90.00
_cell.angle_beta   90.00
_cell.angle_gamma   90.00
#
_symmetry.space_group_name_H-M   'P 1'
#
loop_
_entity.id
_entity.type
_entity.pdbx_description
1 polymer ?
#
loop_
_entity_poly.entity_id
_entity_poly.type
_entity_poly.pdbx_seq_one_letter_code
_entity_poly.pdbx_strand_id
1 'polypeptide(L)' 'MKYRIRYTDKNDYSDELIVEADDVRSAIDEATEQLPDHIVILSALQTNL' A
#
# COMPACT_ATOMS: atom_id res chain seq x y z
N MET A 1 -4.81 8.65 -9.83
CA MET A 1 -5.02 9.11 -8.44
C MET A 1 -3.96 8.46 -7.55
N LYS A 2 -3.54 9.18 -6.54
CA LYS A 2 -2.51 8.66 -5.63
C LYS A 2 -3.16 8.04 -4.41
N TYR A 3 -2.61 6.93 -3.97
CA TYR A 3 -3.09 6.21 -2.79
C TYR A 3 -1.96 6.00 -1.82
N ARG A 4 -2.26 6.19 -0.53
CA ARG A 4 -1.34 5.90 0.56
C ARG A 4 -1.67 4.52 1.08
N ILE A 5 -0.73 3.60 0.96
CA ILE A 5 -0.87 2.23 1.40
C ILE A 5 -0.06 2.07 2.69
N ARG A 6 -0.74 1.77 3.79
CA ARG A 6 -0.06 1.49 5.06
C ARG A 6 0.00 0.00 5.26
N TYR A 7 1.15 -0.48 5.67
CA TYR A 7 1.36 -1.91 5.83
C TYR A 7 2.30 -2.21 6.99
N THR A 8 2.27 -3.45 7.46
CA THR A 8 3.23 -3.97 8.43
C THR A 8 3.95 -5.17 7.83
N ASP A 9 5.18 -5.40 8.28
CA ASP A 9 5.93 -6.57 7.88
C ASP A 9 5.88 -7.65 8.99
N LYS A 10 6.61 -8.74 8.77
CA LYS A 10 6.63 -9.86 9.72
C LYS A 10 7.24 -9.51 11.06
N ASN A 11 7.96 -8.40 11.16
CA ASN A 11 8.60 -7.93 12.39
C ASN A 11 7.76 -6.83 13.07
N ASP A 12 6.51 -6.65 12.65
CA ASP A 12 5.59 -5.64 13.18
C ASP A 12 6.04 -4.20 12.93
N TYR A 13 6.94 -3.97 11.98
CA TYR A 13 7.27 -2.61 11.57
C TYR A 13 6.23 -2.12 10.59
N SER A 14 5.75 -0.90 10.82
CA SER A 14 4.79 -0.24 9.95
C SER A 14 5.50 0.75 9.03
N ASP A 15 5.01 0.85 7.80
CA ASP A 15 5.54 1.80 6.85
C ASP A 15 4.43 2.19 5.88
N GLU A 16 4.73 3.12 4.98
CA GLU A 16 3.77 3.60 4.00
C GLU A 16 4.40 3.60 2.62
N LEU A 17 3.55 3.38 1.62
CA LEU A 17 3.94 3.42 0.22
C LEU A 17 2.90 4.25 -0.53
N ILE A 18 3.35 5.16 -1.39
CA ILE A 18 2.47 5.93 -2.26
C ILE A 18 2.48 5.30 -3.64
N VAL A 19 1.30 4.96 -4.14
CA VAL A 19 1.15 4.38 -5.47
C VAL A 19 0.17 5.20 -6.30
N GLU A 20 0.39 5.23 -7.60
CA GLU A 20 -0.52 5.85 -8.56
C GLU A 20 -1.39 4.75 -9.17
N ALA A 21 -2.71 4.92 -9.09
CA ALA A 21 -3.64 3.93 -9.62
C ALA A 21 -4.99 4.58 -9.93
N ASP A 22 -5.82 3.88 -10.69
CA ASP A 22 -7.15 4.38 -11.08
C ASP A 22 -8.18 4.19 -9.98
N ASP A 23 -7.98 3.19 -9.13
CA ASP A 23 -8.88 2.91 -8.01
C ASP A 23 -8.11 2.22 -6.88
N VAL A 24 -8.80 2.04 -5.75
CA VAL A 24 -8.15 1.50 -4.55
C VAL A 24 -7.70 0.04 -4.75
N ARG A 25 -8.46 -0.73 -5.50
CA ARG A 25 -8.11 -2.14 -5.74
C ARG A 25 -6.82 -2.26 -6.55
N SER A 26 -6.71 -1.46 -7.61
CA SER A 26 -5.50 -1.40 -8.41
C SER A 26 -4.31 -0.93 -7.58
N ALA A 27 -4.55 0.02 -6.68
CA ALA A 27 -3.50 0.51 -5.78
C ALA A 27 -2.98 -0.61 -4.87
N ILE A 28 -3.87 -1.42 -4.31
CA ILE A 28 -3.50 -2.54 -3.46
C ILE A 28 -2.71 -3.58 -4.25
N ASP A 29 -3.17 -3.90 -5.47
CA ASP A 29 -2.48 -4.84 -6.33
C ASP A 29 -1.06 -4.36 -6.66
N GLU A 30 -0.93 -3.08 -7.00
CA GLU A 30 0.36 -2.48 -7.30
C GLU A 30 1.29 -2.52 -6.10
N ALA A 31 0.77 -2.17 -4.93
CA ALA A 31 1.56 -2.21 -3.69
C ALA A 31 2.02 -3.63 -3.38
N THR A 32 1.15 -4.62 -3.57
CA THR A 32 1.47 -6.01 -3.30
C THR A 32 2.61 -6.48 -4.21
N GLU A 33 2.65 -6.04 -5.46
CA GLU A 33 3.73 -6.37 -6.38
C GLU A 33 5.05 -5.74 -5.99
N GLN A 34 5.02 -4.53 -5.44
CA GLN A 34 6.24 -3.80 -5.08
C GLN A 34 6.81 -4.22 -3.73
N LEU A 35 5.97 -4.76 -2.86
CA LEU A 35 6.38 -5.09 -1.50
C LEU A 35 6.76 -6.57 -1.41
N PRO A 36 7.63 -6.92 -0.45
CA PRO A 36 8.00 -8.33 -0.27
C PRO A 36 6.82 -9.15 0.24
N ASP A 37 6.95 -10.47 0.15
CA ASP A 37 5.98 -11.38 0.76
C ASP A 37 5.93 -11.17 2.27
N HIS A 38 4.88 -11.61 2.89
CA HIS A 38 4.70 -11.56 4.35
C HIS A 38 4.37 -10.17 4.90
N ILE A 39 3.85 -9.29 4.07
CA ILE A 39 3.34 -8.01 4.56
C ILE A 39 1.82 -8.11 4.75
N VAL A 40 1.29 -7.25 5.62
CA VAL A 40 -0.15 -7.11 5.81
C VAL A 40 -0.53 -5.67 5.50
N ILE A 41 -1.44 -5.50 4.56
CA ILE A 41 -1.96 -4.18 4.22
C ILE A 41 -2.94 -3.75 5.30
N LEU A 42 -2.68 -2.63 5.95
CA LEU A 42 -3.53 -2.10 7.01
C LEU A 42 -4.60 -1.15 6.47
N SER A 43 -4.24 -0.31 5.52
CA SER A 43 -5.19 0.62 4.92
C SER A 43 -4.70 1.05 3.55
N ALA A 44 -5.66 1.52 2.74
CA ALA A 44 -5.37 2.05 1.42
C ALA A 44 -6.33 3.22 1.21
N LEU A 45 -5.81 4.45 1.25
CA LEU A 45 -6.62 5.65 1.17
C LEU A 45 -6.11 6.56 0.06
N GLN A 46 -7.05 7.15 -0.66
CA GLN A 46 -6.71 8.16 -1.66
C GLN A 46 -6.10 9.38 -0.96
N THR A 47 -5.06 9.92 -1.55
CA THR A 47 -4.36 11.07 -0.99
C THR A 47 -4.14 12.13 -2.07
N ASN A 48 -4.03 13.38 -1.65
CA ASN A 48 -3.82 14.51 -2.54
C ASN A 48 -2.35 14.97 -2.59
N LEU A 49 -1.44 14.10 -2.32
CA LEU A 49 -0.01 14.42 -2.39
C LEU A 49 0.43 14.83 -3.80
#